data_59b6efd6cea6bf7304b3f6195862c1f6
#
_entry.id   59b6efd6cea6bf7304b3f6195862c1f6
#
_cell.length_a   1.000
_cell.length_b   1.000
_cell.length_c   1.000
_cell.angle_alpha   90.00
_cell.angle_beta   90.00
_cell.angle_gamma   90.00
#
_symmetry.space_group_name_H-M   'P 1'
#
loop_
_entity.id
_entity.type
_entity.pdbx_description
1 polymer ?
#
loop_
_entity_poly.entity_id
_entity_poly.type
_entity_poly.pdbx_seq_one_letter_code
_entity_poly.pdbx_strand_id
1 'polypeptide(L)'
;MAQTLPQSLHLNADGLRALSGHPWVPLAHLELAADAMPDAGIYNLYGADGDCLGSGLFDARDPLVAWRRFSFAEGAALDESYLVQTIHDALGRRTEASCQRLISSDADYLPGLIVEQYDNVLTVTAENALMDAQLPMIAEILQEACAPQEIVYRNEVEVRAAFGLERSIRTQSGNNLKGRWVEMDGVAFRLDLLQPEKPRIYLDQCEQYVLVGSLSEGRCVLDAFAHAGGFALHAARNGAEHVVALDLSETCVKAIGANAQRNECYVETMDCDASAFLAERVPGDFDLVVLDPPASWSGDRSAMLELHERALHCLPSGGILATYCRSTEMSAAAFEALVGEAAGRM
;
A
#
# COMPACT_ATOMS: atom_id res chain seq x y z
N MET A 1 4.08 -21.54 28.72
CA MET A 1 4.17 -20.27 29.48
C MET A 1 2.75 -19.86 29.85
N ALA A 2 2.48 -19.42 31.07
CA ALA A 2 1.14 -18.98 31.47
C ALA A 2 0.75 -17.78 30.60
N GLN A 3 -0.35 -17.89 29.85
CA GLN A 3 -0.94 -16.76 29.15
C GLN A 3 -1.34 -15.73 30.22
N THR A 4 -0.62 -14.60 30.26
CA THR A 4 -1.09 -13.43 30.98
C THR A 4 -2.37 -12.98 30.31
N LEU A 5 -3.47 -12.88 31.04
CA LEU A 5 -4.73 -12.32 30.55
C LEU A 5 -4.46 -10.94 29.94
N PRO A 6 -5.09 -10.60 28.81
CA PRO A 6 -4.91 -9.30 28.18
C PRO A 6 -5.18 -8.18 29.20
N GLN A 7 -4.29 -7.21 29.25
CA GLN A 7 -4.48 -6.01 30.07
C GLN A 7 -5.60 -5.15 29.48
N SER A 8 -6.09 -4.18 30.23
CA SER A 8 -7.22 -3.34 29.81
C SER A 8 -6.76 -1.93 29.48
N LEU A 9 -7.29 -1.39 28.37
CA LEU A 9 -7.23 0.01 27.98
C LEU A 9 -8.64 0.58 27.91
N HIS A 10 -8.79 1.87 28.16
CA HIS A 10 -10.06 2.56 28.09
C HIS A 10 -10.01 3.73 27.11
N LEU A 11 -11.10 3.95 26.39
CA LEU A 11 -11.28 5.14 25.56
C LEU A 11 -11.65 6.35 26.42
N ASN A 12 -11.06 7.50 26.11
CA ASN A 12 -11.55 8.76 26.60
C ASN A 12 -12.85 9.18 25.86
N ALA A 13 -13.47 10.30 26.26
CA ALA A 13 -14.76 10.76 25.74
C ALA A 13 -14.79 10.95 24.20
N ASP A 14 -13.65 11.23 23.57
CA ASP A 14 -13.54 11.46 22.11
C ASP A 14 -13.18 10.16 21.35
N GLY A 15 -12.71 9.13 22.06
CA GLY A 15 -12.14 7.92 21.44
C GLY A 15 -13.16 7.05 20.72
N LEU A 16 -14.43 7.06 21.11
CA LEU A 16 -15.46 6.23 20.49
C LEU A 16 -15.68 6.62 19.00
N ARG A 17 -15.51 7.90 18.68
CA ARG A 17 -15.62 8.39 17.28
C ARG A 17 -14.46 7.90 16.42
N ALA A 18 -13.28 7.70 16.99
CA ALA A 18 -12.11 7.20 16.28
C ALA A 18 -12.30 5.77 15.76
N LEU A 19 -13.01 4.93 16.52
CA LEU A 19 -13.32 3.54 16.14
C LEU A 19 -14.49 3.38 15.17
N SER A 20 -15.30 4.41 14.93
CA SER A 20 -16.49 4.29 14.10
C SER A 20 -16.20 4.02 12.62
N GLY A 21 -14.99 4.32 12.15
CA GLY A 21 -14.58 4.11 10.76
C GLY A 21 -13.35 3.23 10.57
N HIS A 22 -12.59 2.97 11.65
CA HIS A 22 -11.30 2.27 11.57
C HIS A 22 -11.10 1.33 12.76
N PRO A 23 -10.33 0.23 12.62
CA PRO A 23 -9.93 -0.62 13.74
C PRO A 23 -8.81 -0.01 14.60
N TRP A 24 -8.59 1.31 14.53
CA TRP A 24 -7.43 2.00 15.07
C TRP A 24 -7.79 3.05 16.11
N VAL A 25 -6.97 3.14 17.16
CA VAL A 25 -7.09 4.17 18.18
C VAL A 25 -5.76 4.88 18.36
N PRO A 26 -5.70 6.19 18.02
CA PRO A 26 -4.55 7.04 18.35
C PRO A 26 -4.33 7.14 19.86
N LEU A 27 -3.07 7.36 20.28
CA LEU A 27 -2.70 7.47 21.68
C LEU A 27 -3.51 8.53 22.44
N ALA A 28 -3.79 9.65 21.80
CA ALA A 28 -4.56 10.76 22.37
C ALA A 28 -6.01 10.40 22.75
N HIS A 29 -6.54 9.31 22.22
CA HIS A 29 -7.91 8.84 22.49
C HIS A 29 -8.01 7.75 23.55
N LEU A 30 -6.89 7.39 24.18
CA LEU A 30 -6.83 6.44 25.29
C LEU A 30 -6.78 7.18 26.63
N GLU A 31 -7.44 6.61 27.65
CA GLU A 31 -7.28 7.04 29.05
C GLU A 31 -6.02 6.40 29.61
N LEU A 32 -4.95 7.17 29.65
CA LEU A 32 -3.67 6.72 30.21
C LEU A 32 -3.28 7.59 31.40
N ALA A 33 -2.73 6.95 32.43
CA ALA A 33 -2.18 7.69 33.55
C ALA A 33 -0.91 8.44 33.12
N ALA A 34 -0.76 9.70 33.51
CA ALA A 34 0.35 10.55 33.08
C ALA A 34 1.74 9.97 33.40
N ASP A 35 1.84 9.10 34.42
CA ASP A 35 3.10 8.57 34.98
C ASP A 35 3.34 7.09 34.58
N ALA A 36 2.44 6.44 33.85
CA ALA A 36 2.54 5.01 33.54
C ALA A 36 2.06 4.69 32.11
N MET A 37 2.98 4.79 31.16
CA MET A 37 2.73 4.27 29.82
C MET A 37 2.74 2.75 29.84
N PRO A 38 1.68 2.07 29.37
CA PRO A 38 1.66 0.62 29.27
C PRO A 38 2.76 0.09 28.33
N ASP A 39 3.28 -1.10 28.64
CA ASP A 39 4.20 -1.80 27.75
C ASP A 39 3.49 -2.22 26.45
N ALA A 40 4.27 -2.38 25.39
CA ALA A 40 3.75 -2.94 24.15
C ALA A 40 3.22 -4.36 24.36
N GLY A 41 2.00 -4.66 23.86
CA GLY A 41 1.38 -5.94 24.12
C GLY A 41 -0.03 -6.08 23.56
N ILE A 42 -0.74 -7.11 24.00
CA ILE A 42 -2.15 -7.37 23.67
C ILE A 42 -3.04 -6.80 24.78
N TYR A 43 -3.99 -5.96 24.41
CA TYR A 43 -4.89 -5.27 25.32
C TYR A 43 -6.33 -5.38 24.85
N ASN A 44 -7.25 -5.62 25.79
CA ASN A 44 -8.66 -5.36 25.56
C ASN A 44 -8.93 -3.86 25.63
N LEU A 45 -9.76 -3.36 24.73
CA LEU A 45 -10.19 -1.97 24.73
C LEU A 45 -11.63 -1.88 25.20
N TYR A 46 -11.93 -0.96 26.10
CA TYR A 46 -13.26 -0.71 26.64
C TYR A 46 -13.73 0.71 26.32
N GLY A 47 -15.02 0.82 25.99
CA GLY A 47 -15.71 2.10 25.87
C GLY A 47 -16.00 2.75 27.24
N ALA A 48 -16.48 4.00 27.20
CA ALA A 48 -16.84 4.74 28.42
C ALA A 48 -18.02 4.12 29.20
N ASP A 49 -18.85 3.33 28.55
CA ASP A 49 -19.96 2.54 29.10
C ASP A 49 -19.50 1.20 29.73
N GLY A 50 -18.22 0.86 29.59
CA GLY A 50 -17.62 -0.38 30.06
C GLY A 50 -17.77 -1.56 29.13
N ASP A 51 -18.36 -1.37 27.94
CA ASP A 51 -18.45 -2.42 26.92
C ASP A 51 -17.09 -2.72 26.30
N CYS A 52 -16.76 -4.00 26.15
CA CYS A 52 -15.53 -4.42 25.47
C CYS A 52 -15.67 -4.20 23.94
N LEU A 53 -14.72 -3.45 23.37
CA LEU A 53 -14.66 -3.12 21.97
C LEU A 53 -13.76 -4.08 21.18
N GLY A 54 -13.14 -5.04 21.87
CA GLY A 54 -12.30 -6.09 21.30
C GLY A 54 -10.89 -6.14 21.87
N SER A 55 -10.09 -7.07 21.33
CA SER A 55 -8.66 -7.22 21.63
C SER A 55 -7.81 -6.67 20.51
N GLY A 56 -6.73 -6.00 20.83
CA GLY A 56 -5.84 -5.34 19.87
C GLY A 56 -4.37 -5.32 20.31
N LEU A 57 -3.53 -5.00 19.35
CA LEU A 57 -2.11 -4.74 19.59
C LEU A 57 -1.93 -3.29 20.04
N PHE A 58 -1.30 -3.09 21.19
CA PHE A 58 -0.94 -1.77 21.70
C PHE A 58 0.57 -1.57 21.63
N ASP A 59 0.99 -0.44 21.11
CA ASP A 59 2.36 0.05 21.21
C ASP A 59 2.37 1.58 21.12
N ALA A 60 2.76 2.26 22.20
CA ALA A 60 2.81 3.71 22.26
C ALA A 60 3.88 4.33 21.33
N ARG A 61 4.78 3.52 20.77
CA ARG A 61 5.81 3.94 19.79
C ARG A 61 5.27 4.02 18.38
N ASP A 62 4.08 3.48 18.09
CA ASP A 62 3.45 3.63 16.78
C ASP A 62 3.18 5.12 16.52
N PRO A 63 3.72 5.72 15.46
CA PRO A 63 3.63 7.17 15.23
C PRO A 63 2.23 7.65 14.89
N LEU A 64 1.34 6.75 14.48
CA LEU A 64 0.00 7.06 13.99
C LEU A 64 -1.10 6.49 14.89
N VAL A 65 -0.92 5.24 15.35
CA VAL A 65 -1.98 4.46 15.98
C VAL A 65 -1.44 3.64 17.13
N ALA A 66 -1.81 3.97 18.36
CA ALA A 66 -1.31 3.25 19.52
C ALA A 66 -1.97 1.88 19.75
N TRP A 67 -3.24 1.72 19.35
CA TRP A 67 -3.95 0.44 19.47
C TRP A 67 -4.64 0.06 18.17
N ARG A 68 -4.43 -1.20 17.74
CA ARG A 68 -5.00 -1.76 16.50
C ARG A 68 -5.76 -3.04 16.80
N ARG A 69 -7.08 -3.04 16.54
CA ARG A 69 -7.93 -4.20 16.81
C ARG A 69 -7.61 -5.35 15.85
N PHE A 70 -7.35 -6.53 16.41
CA PHE A 70 -7.29 -7.76 15.63
C PHE A 70 -8.49 -8.68 15.86
N SER A 71 -9.21 -8.53 16.97
CA SER A 71 -10.40 -9.35 17.29
C SER A 71 -11.50 -8.54 17.96
N PHE A 72 -12.76 -8.86 17.67
CA PHE A 72 -13.90 -8.32 18.40
C PHE A 72 -14.16 -9.05 19.73
N ALA A 73 -13.57 -10.24 19.89
CA ALA A 73 -13.70 -11.00 21.13
C ALA A 73 -12.85 -10.40 22.24
N GLU A 74 -13.41 -10.37 23.45
CA GLU A 74 -12.65 -10.07 24.66
C GLU A 74 -11.69 -11.21 24.97
N GLY A 75 -10.47 -10.89 25.38
CA GLY A 75 -9.46 -11.86 25.79
C GLY A 75 -8.85 -12.67 24.64
N ALA A 76 -9.00 -12.23 23.39
CA ALA A 76 -8.37 -12.91 22.27
C ALA A 76 -6.84 -12.88 22.39
N ALA A 77 -6.21 -14.02 22.09
CA ALA A 77 -4.76 -14.16 22.04
C ALA A 77 -4.26 -14.15 20.59
N LEU A 78 -3.07 -13.60 20.36
CA LEU A 78 -2.36 -13.72 19.09
C LEU A 78 -1.47 -14.97 19.13
N ASP A 79 -2.10 -16.12 19.22
CA ASP A 79 -1.46 -17.43 19.31
C ASP A 79 -1.48 -18.18 17.96
N GLU A 80 -0.89 -19.35 17.93
CA GLU A 80 -0.82 -20.21 16.73
C GLU A 80 -2.22 -20.47 16.14
N SER A 81 -3.19 -20.82 16.97
CA SER A 81 -4.56 -21.11 16.53
C SER A 81 -5.20 -19.91 15.85
N TYR A 82 -5.02 -18.70 16.44
CA TYR A 82 -5.50 -17.47 15.86
C TYR A 82 -4.82 -17.18 14.51
N LEU A 83 -3.49 -17.29 14.44
CA LEU A 83 -2.73 -17.03 13.23
C LEU A 83 -3.10 -18.00 12.11
N VAL A 84 -3.18 -19.29 12.39
CA VAL A 84 -3.60 -20.31 11.41
C VAL A 84 -4.98 -19.97 10.85
N GLN A 85 -5.97 -19.78 11.73
CA GLN A 85 -7.34 -19.51 11.27
C GLN A 85 -7.42 -18.20 10.46
N THR A 86 -6.82 -17.12 10.97
CA THR A 86 -6.94 -15.80 10.34
C THR A 86 -6.18 -15.72 9.01
N ILE A 87 -5.01 -16.36 8.89
CA ILE A 87 -4.28 -16.46 7.63
C ILE A 87 -5.09 -17.27 6.62
N HIS A 88 -5.64 -18.43 6.99
CA HIS A 88 -6.49 -19.22 6.10
C HIS A 88 -7.75 -18.46 5.67
N ASP A 89 -8.39 -17.72 6.56
CA ASP A 89 -9.54 -16.87 6.23
C ASP A 89 -9.14 -15.76 5.25
N ALA A 90 -7.96 -15.16 5.42
CA ALA A 90 -7.45 -14.16 4.48
C ALA A 90 -7.20 -14.77 3.10
N LEU A 91 -6.50 -15.90 3.03
CA LEU A 91 -6.25 -16.63 1.78
C LEU A 91 -7.54 -17.05 1.08
N GLY A 92 -8.54 -17.53 1.83
CA GLY A 92 -9.85 -17.94 1.30
C GLY A 92 -10.67 -16.80 0.68
N ARG A 93 -10.34 -15.53 0.98
CA ARG A 93 -10.96 -14.35 0.36
C ARG A 93 -10.27 -13.89 -0.93
N ARG A 94 -9.13 -14.49 -1.28
CA ARG A 94 -8.35 -14.09 -2.47
C ARG A 94 -8.74 -14.93 -3.70
N THR A 95 -8.41 -14.39 -4.86
CA THR A 95 -8.60 -15.09 -6.15
C THR A 95 -7.39 -15.99 -6.45
N GLU A 96 -7.47 -16.76 -7.52
CA GLU A 96 -6.33 -17.56 -8.01
C GLU A 96 -5.35 -16.74 -8.88
N ALA A 97 -5.18 -15.44 -8.59
CA ALA A 97 -4.24 -14.60 -9.32
C ALA A 97 -2.79 -14.93 -8.94
N SER A 98 -1.88 -14.92 -9.93
CA SER A 98 -0.45 -15.17 -9.70
C SER A 98 0.27 -14.03 -8.99
N CYS A 99 -0.25 -12.80 -9.11
CA CYS A 99 0.27 -11.62 -8.44
C CYS A 99 -0.87 -10.94 -7.67
N GLN A 100 -0.80 -10.94 -6.34
CA GLN A 100 -1.83 -10.34 -5.49
C GLN A 100 -1.33 -10.11 -4.07
N ARG A 101 -2.02 -9.23 -3.34
CA ARG A 101 -1.83 -9.09 -1.89
C ARG A 101 -2.67 -10.13 -1.16
N LEU A 102 -2.00 -11.10 -0.53
CA LEU A 102 -2.64 -12.19 0.21
C LEU A 102 -3.11 -11.76 1.58
N ILE A 103 -2.32 -10.92 2.28
CA ILE A 103 -2.67 -10.37 3.60
C ILE A 103 -2.44 -8.87 3.57
N SER A 104 -3.45 -8.10 3.99
CA SER A 104 -3.46 -6.64 4.00
C SER A 104 -3.68 -6.09 5.41
N SER A 105 -2.76 -6.40 6.31
CA SER A 105 -2.70 -5.83 7.65
C SER A 105 -4.05 -5.84 8.40
N ASP A 106 -4.50 -4.68 8.85
CA ASP A 106 -5.73 -4.51 9.64
C ASP A 106 -7.00 -4.99 8.91
N ALA A 107 -7.02 -4.92 7.58
CA ALA A 107 -8.15 -5.39 6.77
C ALA A 107 -8.36 -6.92 6.88
N ASP A 108 -7.31 -7.64 7.19
CA ASP A 108 -7.33 -9.09 7.40
C ASP A 108 -7.16 -9.49 8.87
N TYR A 109 -7.36 -8.55 9.80
CA TYR A 109 -7.21 -8.77 11.26
C TYR A 109 -5.81 -9.25 11.69
N LEU A 110 -4.78 -8.90 10.93
CA LEU A 110 -3.37 -9.17 11.20
C LEU A 110 -2.56 -7.86 11.20
N PRO A 111 -2.79 -6.96 12.17
CA PRO A 111 -2.26 -5.60 12.18
C PRO A 111 -0.74 -5.55 12.02
N GLY A 112 -0.28 -4.90 10.95
CA GLY A 112 1.14 -4.76 10.63
C GLY A 112 1.75 -5.94 9.88
N LEU A 113 0.95 -6.94 9.43
CA LEU A 113 1.39 -7.99 8.54
C LEU A 113 0.93 -7.75 7.11
N ILE A 114 1.87 -7.68 6.17
CA ILE A 114 1.59 -7.62 4.73
C ILE A 114 2.24 -8.84 4.08
N VAL A 115 1.45 -9.60 3.32
CA VAL A 115 1.95 -10.71 2.51
C VAL A 115 1.52 -10.51 1.07
N GLU A 116 2.48 -10.51 0.17
CA GLU A 116 2.26 -10.35 -1.26
C GLU A 116 2.80 -11.56 -2.01
N GLN A 117 2.05 -12.00 -3.00
CA GLN A 117 2.42 -13.12 -3.89
C GLN A 117 2.90 -12.57 -5.23
N TYR A 118 4.00 -13.13 -5.71
CA TYR A 118 4.58 -12.91 -7.04
C TYR A 118 4.90 -14.28 -7.66
N ASP A 119 3.94 -14.85 -8.37
CA ASP A 119 3.91 -16.24 -8.82
C ASP A 119 4.08 -17.22 -7.63
N ASN A 120 5.21 -17.93 -7.59
CA ASN A 120 5.55 -18.89 -6.54
C ASN A 120 6.48 -18.32 -5.46
N VAL A 121 6.64 -17.00 -5.35
CA VAL A 121 7.41 -16.34 -4.30
C VAL A 121 6.47 -15.46 -3.48
N LEU A 122 6.58 -15.55 -2.16
CA LEU A 122 5.91 -14.65 -1.24
C LEU A 122 6.88 -13.58 -0.73
N THR A 123 6.39 -12.34 -0.60
CA THR A 123 7.06 -11.34 0.24
C THR A 123 6.28 -11.15 1.52
N VAL A 124 6.98 -11.04 2.63
CA VAL A 124 6.40 -10.86 3.97
C VAL A 124 7.02 -9.63 4.60
N THR A 125 6.17 -8.70 5.02
CA THR A 125 6.56 -7.50 5.76
C THR A 125 5.86 -7.50 7.11
N ALA A 126 6.63 -7.39 8.20
CA ALA A 126 6.12 -7.16 9.54
C ALA A 126 6.48 -5.73 9.98
N GLU A 127 5.48 -4.89 10.16
CA GLU A 127 5.67 -3.46 10.43
C GLU A 127 5.94 -3.15 11.90
N ASN A 128 5.43 -3.98 12.84
CA ASN A 128 5.53 -3.76 14.28
C ASN A 128 6.19 -4.94 15.01
N ALA A 129 6.61 -4.71 16.26
CA ALA A 129 7.38 -5.67 17.03
C ALA A 129 6.59 -6.93 17.41
N LEU A 130 5.28 -6.83 17.65
CA LEU A 130 4.44 -7.96 18.03
C LEU A 130 4.27 -8.91 16.84
N MET A 131 4.07 -8.38 15.65
CA MET A 131 3.98 -9.19 14.41
C MET A 131 5.34 -9.72 13.98
N ASP A 132 6.42 -8.93 14.15
CA ASP A 132 7.79 -9.38 13.85
C ASP A 132 8.18 -10.62 14.67
N ALA A 133 7.78 -10.65 15.96
CA ALA A 133 8.02 -11.81 16.80
C ALA A 133 7.30 -13.09 16.36
N GLN A 134 6.24 -12.96 15.56
CA GLN A 134 5.46 -14.08 15.02
C GLN A 134 5.97 -14.57 13.64
N LEU A 135 6.94 -13.89 13.02
CA LEU A 135 7.41 -14.22 11.66
C LEU A 135 7.81 -15.69 11.47
N PRO A 136 8.48 -16.38 12.43
CA PRO A 136 8.79 -17.79 12.24
C PRO A 136 7.54 -18.66 12.08
N MET A 137 6.54 -18.47 12.93
CA MET A 137 5.26 -19.20 12.87
C MET A 137 4.46 -18.84 11.63
N ILE A 138 4.39 -17.55 11.28
CA ILE A 138 3.73 -17.07 10.05
C ILE A 138 4.35 -17.72 8.82
N ALA A 139 5.68 -17.82 8.76
CA ALA A 139 6.37 -18.46 7.64
C ALA A 139 6.05 -19.95 7.53
N GLU A 140 5.94 -20.67 8.64
CA GLU A 140 5.52 -22.07 8.66
C GLU A 140 4.09 -22.25 8.12
N ILE A 141 3.15 -21.42 8.59
CA ILE A 141 1.76 -21.44 8.12
C ILE A 141 1.69 -21.14 6.62
N LEU A 142 2.41 -20.10 6.14
CA LEU A 142 2.44 -19.74 4.72
C LEU A 142 3.11 -20.82 3.87
N GLN A 143 4.14 -21.49 4.39
CA GLN A 143 4.80 -22.60 3.70
C GLN A 143 3.85 -23.80 3.54
N GLU A 144 3.03 -24.09 4.55
CA GLU A 144 2.04 -25.16 4.48
C GLU A 144 0.88 -24.81 3.56
N ALA A 145 0.35 -23.58 3.66
CA ALA A 145 -0.85 -23.17 2.95
C ALA A 145 -0.62 -22.84 1.46
N CYS A 146 0.52 -22.24 1.12
CA CYS A 146 0.82 -21.73 -0.22
C CYS A 146 1.91 -22.50 -0.95
N ALA A 147 2.72 -23.31 -0.26
CA ALA A 147 3.87 -24.04 -0.80
C ALA A 147 4.80 -23.17 -1.70
N PRO A 148 5.19 -21.94 -1.28
CA PRO A 148 6.00 -21.06 -2.10
C PRO A 148 7.38 -21.65 -2.35
N GLN A 149 7.99 -21.30 -3.49
CA GLN A 149 9.39 -21.64 -3.78
C GLN A 149 10.34 -20.92 -2.81
N GLU A 150 10.01 -19.71 -2.41
CA GLU A 150 10.79 -18.89 -1.50
C GLU A 150 9.88 -17.88 -0.76
N ILE A 151 10.24 -17.55 0.46
CA ILE A 151 9.69 -16.41 1.21
C ILE A 151 10.78 -15.36 1.35
N VAL A 152 10.46 -14.12 0.93
CA VAL A 152 11.33 -12.95 1.05
C VAL A 152 10.79 -12.04 2.14
N TYR A 153 11.53 -11.86 3.21
CA TYR A 153 11.21 -10.86 4.23
C TYR A 153 11.61 -9.49 3.72
N ARG A 154 10.61 -8.62 3.50
CA ARG A 154 10.75 -7.25 3.03
C ARG A 154 10.55 -6.26 4.18
N ASN A 155 11.41 -6.34 5.16
CA ASN A 155 11.36 -5.59 6.41
C ASN A 155 12.15 -4.26 6.35
N GLU A 156 12.31 -3.66 5.18
CA GLU A 156 13.02 -2.38 4.98
C GLU A 156 12.16 -1.14 5.26
N VAL A 157 10.86 -1.30 5.54
CA VAL A 157 9.92 -0.19 5.74
C VAL A 157 10.29 0.72 6.92
N GLU A 158 10.08 2.03 6.76
CA GLU A 158 10.57 3.05 7.71
C GLU A 158 9.90 2.94 9.08
N VAL A 159 8.62 2.58 9.13
CA VAL A 159 7.87 2.47 10.38
C VAL A 159 8.53 1.55 11.41
N ARG A 160 9.29 0.54 10.96
CA ARG A 160 10.02 -0.39 11.84
C ARG A 160 11.03 0.31 12.76
N ALA A 161 11.59 1.44 12.31
CA ALA A 161 12.54 2.21 13.12
C ALA A 161 11.90 2.76 14.41
N ALA A 162 10.61 3.12 14.39
CA ALA A 162 9.88 3.57 15.55
C ALA A 162 9.80 2.48 16.66
N PHE A 163 9.78 1.21 16.26
CA PHE A 163 9.76 0.06 17.17
C PHE A 163 11.14 -0.46 17.56
N GLY A 164 12.23 0.17 17.06
CA GLY A 164 13.60 -0.29 17.28
C GLY A 164 13.94 -1.60 16.56
N LEU A 165 13.20 -1.95 15.50
CA LEU A 165 13.40 -3.15 14.71
C LEU A 165 14.43 -2.91 13.59
N GLU A 166 15.24 -3.94 13.31
CA GLU A 166 16.16 -3.91 12.17
C GLU A 166 15.39 -3.81 10.84
N ARG A 167 15.94 -2.98 9.94
CA ARG A 167 15.47 -2.87 8.56
C ARG A 167 16.32 -3.76 7.67
N SER A 168 15.71 -4.76 7.05
CA SER A 168 16.44 -5.75 6.26
C SER A 168 15.60 -6.32 5.14
N ILE A 169 16.28 -6.82 4.11
CA ILE A 169 15.70 -7.68 3.07
C ILE A 169 16.49 -8.98 3.06
N ARG A 170 15.80 -10.11 3.20
CA ARG A 170 16.43 -11.42 3.17
C ARG A 170 15.46 -12.51 2.70
N THR A 171 15.98 -13.57 2.15
CA THR A 171 15.22 -14.80 1.86
C THR A 171 15.15 -15.68 3.12
N GLN A 172 14.11 -16.48 3.23
CA GLN A 172 13.98 -17.47 4.32
C GLN A 172 15.06 -18.55 4.21
N SER A 173 15.35 -19.02 2.99
CA SER A 173 16.38 -20.03 2.75
C SER A 173 17.82 -19.51 2.92
N GLY A 174 18.04 -18.20 2.97
CA GLY A 174 19.36 -17.57 2.94
C GLY A 174 20.01 -17.55 1.54
N ASN A 175 19.33 -18.09 0.52
CA ASN A 175 19.84 -18.10 -0.84
C ASN A 175 19.55 -16.79 -1.57
N ASN A 176 20.36 -16.47 -2.58
CA ASN A 176 20.10 -15.33 -3.45
C ASN A 176 18.95 -15.67 -4.43
N LEU A 177 17.99 -14.76 -4.54
CA LEU A 177 16.89 -14.83 -5.49
C LEU A 177 17.18 -13.86 -6.65
N LYS A 178 17.26 -14.40 -7.88
CA LYS A 178 17.45 -13.58 -9.06
C LYS A 178 16.16 -12.84 -9.43
N GLY A 179 16.32 -11.66 -10.05
CA GLY A 179 15.19 -10.94 -10.63
C GLY A 179 14.42 -11.80 -11.63
N ARG A 180 13.10 -11.70 -11.61
CA ARG A 180 12.17 -12.56 -12.36
C ARG A 180 11.16 -11.76 -13.13
N TRP A 181 10.59 -12.38 -14.16
CA TRP A 181 9.39 -11.89 -14.80
C TRP A 181 8.18 -12.46 -14.07
N VAL A 182 7.20 -11.62 -13.81
CA VAL A 182 5.88 -12.00 -13.31
C VAL A 182 4.82 -11.41 -14.21
N GLU A 183 3.65 -12.04 -14.27
CA GLU A 183 2.53 -11.55 -15.07
C GLU A 183 1.39 -11.12 -14.14
N MET A 184 0.82 -9.97 -14.41
CA MET A 184 -0.34 -9.43 -13.72
C MET A 184 -1.33 -8.90 -14.76
N ASP A 185 -2.53 -9.50 -14.79
CA ASP A 185 -3.61 -9.13 -15.71
C ASP A 185 -3.15 -9.02 -17.18
N GLY A 186 -2.34 -9.99 -17.63
CA GLY A 186 -1.83 -10.07 -19.02
C GLY A 186 -0.65 -9.13 -19.30
N VAL A 187 -0.11 -8.44 -18.30
CA VAL A 187 1.07 -7.57 -18.43
C VAL A 187 2.24 -8.16 -17.66
N ALA A 188 3.38 -8.36 -18.34
CA ALA A 188 4.60 -8.89 -17.76
C ALA A 188 5.47 -7.76 -17.17
N PHE A 189 5.96 -7.97 -15.93
CA PHE A 189 6.84 -7.06 -15.22
C PHE A 189 8.13 -7.74 -14.79
N ARG A 190 9.26 -7.05 -14.90
CA ARG A 190 10.53 -7.49 -14.35
C ARG A 190 10.64 -7.04 -12.90
N LEU A 191 10.71 -7.98 -11.97
CA LEU A 191 10.85 -7.69 -10.53
C LEU A 191 12.18 -8.21 -9.99
N ASP A 192 12.79 -7.46 -9.09
CA ASP A 192 13.91 -7.88 -8.27
C ASP A 192 13.55 -7.68 -6.79
N LEU A 193 13.06 -8.75 -6.16
CA LEU A 193 12.48 -8.69 -4.82
C LEU A 193 13.53 -8.49 -3.70
N LEU A 194 14.83 -8.60 -4.02
CA LEU A 194 15.92 -8.38 -3.07
C LEU A 194 16.55 -6.99 -3.17
N GLN A 195 16.20 -6.20 -4.19
CA GLN A 195 16.78 -4.88 -4.43
C GLN A 195 15.77 -3.79 -4.09
N PRO A 196 15.97 -3.02 -3.00
CA PRO A 196 15.01 -2.00 -2.58
C PRO A 196 14.91 -0.84 -3.57
N GLU A 197 16.01 -0.55 -4.29
CA GLU A 197 16.08 0.52 -5.28
C GLU A 197 15.42 0.17 -6.63
N LYS A 198 15.06 -1.09 -6.85
CA LYS A 198 14.39 -1.49 -8.09
C LYS A 198 12.88 -1.26 -7.98
N PRO A 199 12.24 -0.75 -9.03
CA PRO A 199 10.81 -0.53 -9.02
C PRO A 199 10.06 -1.85 -8.89
N ARG A 200 8.94 -1.81 -8.16
CA ARG A 200 8.02 -2.92 -7.94
C ARG A 200 6.64 -2.57 -8.49
N ILE A 201 5.81 -3.57 -8.67
CA ILE A 201 4.38 -3.34 -8.91
C ILE A 201 3.70 -3.09 -7.55
N TYR A 202 2.79 -2.15 -7.52
CA TYR A 202 1.93 -1.92 -6.37
C TYR A 202 0.68 -2.80 -6.48
N LEU A 203 0.69 -3.93 -5.76
CA LEU A 203 -0.39 -4.92 -5.85
C LEU A 203 -1.73 -4.44 -5.26
N ASP A 204 -1.71 -3.38 -4.47
CA ASP A 204 -2.90 -2.69 -3.98
C ASP A 204 -3.56 -1.79 -5.04
N GLN A 205 -2.90 -1.60 -6.20
CA GLN A 205 -3.40 -0.83 -7.34
C GLN A 205 -3.74 -1.68 -8.57
N CYS A 206 -3.68 -3.00 -8.50
CA CYS A 206 -3.91 -3.88 -9.66
C CYS A 206 -5.23 -3.58 -10.37
N GLU A 207 -6.32 -3.49 -9.62
CA GLU A 207 -7.65 -3.16 -10.17
C GLU A 207 -7.67 -1.78 -10.85
N GLN A 208 -6.89 -0.82 -10.34
CA GLN A 208 -6.79 0.52 -10.91
C GLN A 208 -6.00 0.51 -12.23
N TYR A 209 -4.95 -0.31 -12.33
CA TYR A 209 -4.23 -0.48 -13.59
C TYR A 209 -5.13 -1.04 -14.68
N VAL A 210 -5.93 -2.06 -14.36
CA VAL A 210 -6.90 -2.67 -15.28
C VAL A 210 -7.98 -1.66 -15.67
N LEU A 211 -8.52 -0.91 -14.71
CA LEU A 211 -9.55 0.11 -14.96
C LEU A 211 -9.04 1.20 -15.91
N VAL A 212 -7.87 1.78 -15.62
CA VAL A 212 -7.26 2.81 -16.49
C VAL A 212 -6.95 2.23 -17.86
N GLY A 213 -6.41 1.00 -17.92
CA GLY A 213 -6.21 0.29 -19.19
C GLY A 213 -7.48 0.20 -20.00
N SER A 214 -8.61 -0.18 -19.41
CA SER A 214 -9.91 -0.30 -20.09
C SER A 214 -10.45 1.03 -20.65
N LEU A 215 -10.00 2.15 -20.09
CA LEU A 215 -10.37 3.50 -20.53
C LEU A 215 -9.42 4.06 -21.58
N SER A 216 -8.37 3.33 -21.99
CA SER A 216 -7.25 3.87 -22.76
C SER A 216 -7.37 3.63 -24.27
N GLU A 217 -8.29 2.79 -24.76
CA GLU A 217 -8.42 2.46 -26.18
C GLU A 217 -8.56 3.71 -27.06
N GLY A 218 -7.67 3.85 -28.04
CA GLY A 218 -7.65 4.96 -29.01
C GLY A 218 -7.29 6.32 -28.42
N ARG A 219 -6.74 6.40 -27.18
CA ARG A 219 -6.39 7.63 -26.48
C ARG A 219 -4.90 7.86 -26.40
N CYS A 220 -4.53 9.16 -26.36
CA CYS A 220 -3.22 9.61 -25.91
C CYS A 220 -3.20 9.65 -24.38
N VAL A 221 -2.34 8.83 -23.76
CA VAL A 221 -2.29 8.63 -22.30
C VAL A 221 -0.99 9.16 -21.72
N LEU A 222 -1.07 9.91 -20.63
CA LEU A 222 0.06 10.31 -19.80
C LEU A 222 0.02 9.60 -18.44
N ASP A 223 1.08 8.86 -18.10
CA ASP A 223 1.35 8.33 -16.76
C ASP A 223 2.47 9.17 -16.12
N ALA A 224 2.10 10.11 -15.25
CA ALA A 224 3.00 11.19 -14.83
C ALA A 224 3.90 10.85 -13.62
N PHE A 225 3.71 9.71 -12.95
CA PHE A 225 4.56 9.18 -11.88
C PHE A 225 4.65 7.66 -12.03
N ALA A 226 5.21 7.23 -13.17
CA ALA A 226 4.95 5.89 -13.71
C ALA A 226 5.61 4.73 -12.95
N HIS A 227 6.65 4.97 -12.14
CA HIS A 227 7.36 3.97 -11.33
C HIS A 227 7.77 2.71 -12.12
N ALA A 228 7.04 1.59 -12.00
CA ALA A 228 7.29 0.37 -12.76
C ALA A 228 6.52 0.33 -14.10
N GLY A 229 5.69 1.33 -14.37
CA GLY A 229 4.85 1.43 -15.57
C GLY A 229 3.51 0.71 -15.44
N GLY A 230 2.97 0.55 -14.23
CA GLY A 230 1.71 -0.17 -14.02
C GLY A 230 0.58 0.37 -14.88
N PHE A 231 0.30 1.66 -14.81
CA PHE A 231 -0.73 2.30 -15.62
C PHE A 231 -0.35 2.36 -17.11
N ALA A 232 0.87 2.82 -17.41
CA ALA A 232 1.35 2.99 -18.78
C ALA A 232 1.29 1.70 -19.60
N LEU A 233 1.74 0.58 -19.01
CA LEU A 233 1.77 -0.71 -19.71
C LEU A 233 0.37 -1.29 -19.91
N HIS A 234 -0.52 -1.16 -18.92
CA HIS A 234 -1.92 -1.56 -19.11
C HIS A 234 -2.62 -0.70 -20.15
N ALA A 235 -2.37 0.61 -20.20
CA ALA A 235 -2.89 1.47 -21.25
C ALA A 235 -2.40 1.05 -22.64
N ALA A 236 -1.09 0.85 -22.79
CA ALA A 236 -0.51 0.43 -24.08
C ALA A 236 -1.02 -0.94 -24.55
N ARG A 237 -1.17 -1.91 -23.64
CA ARG A 237 -1.69 -3.24 -23.94
C ARG A 237 -3.19 -3.25 -24.28
N ASN A 238 -3.94 -2.26 -23.80
CA ASN A 238 -5.37 -2.11 -24.05
C ASN A 238 -5.68 -1.13 -25.20
N GLY A 239 -4.73 -0.90 -26.11
CA GLY A 239 -4.97 -0.20 -27.37
C GLY A 239 -4.95 1.33 -27.27
N ALA A 240 -4.25 1.91 -26.30
CA ALA A 240 -3.93 3.34 -26.33
C ALA A 240 -3.20 3.69 -27.65
N GLU A 241 -3.55 4.83 -28.26
CA GLU A 241 -2.91 5.30 -29.51
C GLU A 241 -1.46 5.71 -29.23
N HIS A 242 -1.24 6.40 -28.13
CA HIS A 242 0.08 6.83 -27.68
C HIS A 242 0.13 6.84 -26.16
N VAL A 243 1.26 6.38 -25.58
CA VAL A 243 1.48 6.40 -24.12
C VAL A 243 2.81 7.06 -23.81
N VAL A 244 2.77 8.08 -22.95
CA VAL A 244 3.93 8.72 -22.37
C VAL A 244 3.99 8.38 -20.89
N ALA A 245 5.15 7.92 -20.41
CA ALA A 245 5.40 7.59 -19.00
C ALA A 245 6.57 8.40 -18.46
N LEU A 246 6.33 9.14 -17.38
CA LEU A 246 7.31 10.01 -16.75
C LEU A 246 7.69 9.47 -15.37
N ASP A 247 8.98 9.52 -15.04
CA ASP A 247 9.47 9.30 -13.68
C ASP A 247 10.79 10.05 -13.48
N LEU A 248 11.06 10.56 -12.28
CA LEU A 248 12.34 11.18 -11.94
C LEU A 248 13.50 10.17 -11.79
N SER A 249 13.17 8.89 -11.66
CA SER A 249 14.16 7.82 -11.48
C SER A 249 14.53 7.20 -12.84
N GLU A 250 15.79 7.42 -13.26
CA GLU A 250 16.32 6.75 -14.45
C GLU A 250 16.17 5.21 -14.37
N THR A 251 16.22 4.65 -13.15
CA THR A 251 16.00 3.22 -12.92
C THR A 251 14.56 2.80 -13.25
N CYS A 252 13.57 3.62 -12.88
CA CYS A 252 12.16 3.41 -13.23
C CYS A 252 11.96 3.54 -14.74
N VAL A 253 12.46 4.59 -15.37
CA VAL A 253 12.38 4.81 -16.82
C VAL A 253 12.95 3.63 -17.61
N LYS A 254 14.12 3.11 -17.22
CA LYS A 254 14.72 1.91 -17.83
C LYS A 254 13.88 0.65 -17.62
N ALA A 255 13.27 0.51 -16.43
CA ALA A 255 12.42 -0.64 -16.14
C ALA A 255 11.14 -0.61 -16.98
N ILE A 256 10.49 0.55 -17.13
CA ILE A 256 9.32 0.72 -17.99
C ILE A 256 9.65 0.32 -19.43
N GLY A 257 10.76 0.82 -19.99
CA GLY A 257 11.19 0.46 -21.35
C GLY A 257 11.45 -1.03 -21.53
N ALA A 258 12.08 -1.69 -20.56
CA ALA A 258 12.31 -3.14 -20.59
C ALA A 258 11.00 -3.93 -20.47
N ASN A 259 10.09 -3.48 -19.63
CA ASN A 259 8.76 -4.07 -19.49
C ASN A 259 7.92 -3.89 -20.75
N ALA A 260 7.93 -2.69 -21.37
CA ALA A 260 7.24 -2.43 -22.65
C ALA A 260 7.74 -3.34 -23.78
N GLN A 261 9.06 -3.50 -23.90
CA GLN A 261 9.66 -4.42 -24.87
C GLN A 261 9.20 -5.88 -24.64
N ARG A 262 9.13 -6.32 -23.40
CA ARG A 262 8.66 -7.68 -23.05
C ARG A 262 7.21 -7.90 -23.40
N ASN A 263 6.39 -6.86 -23.26
CA ASN A 263 4.95 -6.88 -23.56
C ASN A 263 4.63 -6.58 -25.03
N GLU A 264 5.64 -6.44 -25.88
CA GLU A 264 5.48 -6.14 -27.32
C GLU A 264 4.62 -4.87 -27.55
N CYS A 265 4.75 -3.87 -26.66
CA CYS A 265 4.06 -2.59 -26.78
C CYS A 265 5.07 -1.43 -26.75
N TYR A 266 4.61 -0.26 -27.20
CA TYR A 266 5.43 0.95 -27.17
C TYR A 266 4.93 1.90 -26.07
N VAL A 267 5.87 2.37 -25.27
CA VAL A 267 5.67 3.43 -24.28
C VAL A 267 6.82 4.41 -24.43
N GLU A 268 6.52 5.65 -24.73
CA GLU A 268 7.51 6.73 -24.69
C GLU A 268 7.86 7.03 -23.24
N THR A 269 9.12 6.89 -22.86
CA THR A 269 9.57 7.07 -21.49
C THR A 269 10.47 8.28 -21.36
N MET A 270 10.27 9.10 -20.31
CA MET A 270 11.05 10.31 -20.08
C MET A 270 11.49 10.42 -18.63
N ASP A 271 12.77 10.74 -18.43
CA ASP A 271 13.34 11.09 -17.12
C ASP A 271 13.16 12.58 -16.90
N CYS A 272 12.04 12.98 -16.29
CA CYS A 272 11.74 14.38 -16.05
C CYS A 272 10.73 14.59 -14.91
N ASP A 273 10.69 15.80 -14.39
CA ASP A 273 9.70 16.23 -13.40
C ASP A 273 8.32 16.38 -14.03
N ALA A 274 7.33 15.68 -13.47
CA ALA A 274 5.96 15.66 -13.98
C ALA A 274 5.31 17.05 -13.97
N SER A 275 5.55 17.85 -12.94
CA SER A 275 4.97 19.21 -12.83
C SER A 275 5.57 20.16 -13.86
N ALA A 276 6.88 20.07 -14.11
CA ALA A 276 7.57 20.83 -15.15
C ALA A 276 7.10 20.42 -16.54
N PHE A 277 6.98 19.10 -16.80
CA PHE A 277 6.46 18.58 -18.06
C PHE A 277 5.05 19.09 -18.35
N LEU A 278 4.14 18.99 -17.39
CA LEU A 278 2.76 19.42 -17.53
C LEU A 278 2.62 20.95 -17.74
N ALA A 279 3.55 21.74 -17.20
CA ALA A 279 3.53 23.21 -17.37
C ALA A 279 3.74 23.65 -18.83
N GLU A 280 4.31 22.81 -19.68
CA GLU A 280 4.58 23.09 -21.09
C GLU A 280 3.49 22.53 -22.03
N ARG A 281 2.45 21.90 -21.49
CA ARG A 281 1.39 21.25 -22.28
C ARG A 281 0.26 22.21 -22.62
N VAL A 282 -0.47 21.85 -23.67
CA VAL A 282 -1.64 22.60 -24.12
C VAL A 282 -2.90 21.72 -24.11
N PRO A 283 -4.10 22.31 -24.12
CA PRO A 283 -5.35 21.54 -24.13
C PRO A 283 -5.42 20.57 -25.31
N GLY A 284 -5.68 19.30 -25.01
CA GLY A 284 -5.79 18.23 -26.00
C GLY A 284 -4.49 17.49 -26.31
N ASP A 285 -3.39 17.78 -25.59
CA ASP A 285 -2.16 16.98 -25.70
C ASP A 285 -2.36 15.52 -25.26
N PHE A 286 -3.24 15.29 -24.27
CA PHE A 286 -3.60 13.97 -23.75
C PHE A 286 -5.11 13.85 -23.55
N ASP A 287 -5.66 12.65 -23.81
CA ASP A 287 -7.06 12.31 -23.56
C ASP A 287 -7.28 11.71 -22.17
N LEU A 288 -6.24 11.12 -21.60
CA LEU A 288 -6.23 10.54 -20.26
C LEU A 288 -4.90 10.86 -19.57
N VAL A 289 -4.98 11.41 -18.36
CA VAL A 289 -3.82 11.67 -17.51
C VAL A 289 -3.94 10.89 -16.22
N VAL A 290 -2.87 10.21 -15.82
CA VAL A 290 -2.73 9.54 -14.53
C VAL A 290 -1.77 10.32 -13.64
N LEU A 291 -2.21 10.63 -12.42
CA LEU A 291 -1.40 11.21 -11.36
C LEU A 291 -1.38 10.27 -10.15
N ASP A 292 -0.24 9.62 -9.87
CA ASP A 292 0.00 8.86 -8.64
C ASP A 292 1.28 9.35 -7.94
N PRO A 293 1.29 10.61 -7.47
CA PRO A 293 2.48 11.19 -6.86
C PRO A 293 2.86 10.46 -5.58
N PRO A 294 4.17 10.45 -5.20
CA PRO A 294 4.62 9.87 -3.94
C PRO A 294 3.99 10.60 -2.74
N ALA A 295 3.87 9.90 -1.60
CA ALA A 295 3.20 10.41 -0.40
C ALA A 295 3.75 11.76 0.10
N SER A 296 5.01 12.08 -0.17
CA SER A 296 5.63 13.37 0.19
C SER A 296 4.96 14.60 -0.44
N TRP A 297 4.22 14.42 -1.55
CA TRP A 297 3.48 15.51 -2.18
C TRP A 297 2.23 15.93 -1.38
N SER A 298 1.64 15.02 -0.62
CA SER A 298 0.40 15.27 0.12
C SER A 298 0.54 16.30 1.25
N GLY A 299 1.74 16.56 1.72
CA GLY A 299 2.04 17.60 2.72
C GLY A 299 2.02 19.03 2.15
N ASP A 300 2.10 19.22 0.82
CA ASP A 300 2.01 20.51 0.17
C ASP A 300 0.74 20.65 -0.67
N ARG A 301 -0.33 21.16 -0.02
CA ARG A 301 -1.62 21.36 -0.68
C ARG A 301 -1.53 22.29 -1.91
N SER A 302 -0.63 23.27 -1.90
CA SER A 302 -0.50 24.22 -3.02
C SER A 302 0.12 23.56 -4.22
N ALA A 303 1.20 22.79 -4.01
CA ALA A 303 1.84 22.01 -5.07
C ALA A 303 0.89 20.96 -5.66
N MET A 304 0.12 20.26 -4.80
CA MET A 304 -0.90 19.30 -5.24
C MET A 304 -2.00 19.99 -6.08
N LEU A 305 -2.48 21.14 -5.67
CA LEU A 305 -3.50 21.90 -6.42
C LEU A 305 -2.97 22.30 -7.80
N GLU A 306 -1.76 22.88 -7.86
CA GLU A 306 -1.11 23.30 -9.10
C GLU A 306 -0.87 22.11 -10.04
N LEU A 307 -0.45 20.96 -9.52
CA LEU A 307 -0.27 19.73 -10.30
C LEU A 307 -1.58 19.31 -10.97
N HIS A 308 -2.70 19.34 -10.23
CA HIS A 308 -4.02 18.98 -10.77
C HIS A 308 -4.53 20.00 -11.78
N GLU A 309 -4.33 21.30 -11.54
CA GLU A 309 -4.66 22.34 -12.51
C GLU A 309 -3.92 22.14 -13.85
N ARG A 310 -2.62 21.86 -13.79
CA ARG A 310 -1.80 21.58 -14.99
C ARG A 310 -2.25 20.30 -15.71
N ALA A 311 -2.56 19.25 -14.97
CA ALA A 311 -3.05 18.00 -15.55
C ALA A 311 -4.42 18.18 -16.23
N LEU A 312 -5.34 18.93 -15.62
CA LEU A 312 -6.63 19.24 -16.20
C LEU A 312 -6.49 20.14 -17.42
N HIS A 313 -5.51 21.07 -17.41
CA HIS A 313 -5.26 21.97 -18.54
C HIS A 313 -4.89 21.24 -19.83
N CYS A 314 -4.14 20.14 -19.77
CA CYS A 314 -3.74 19.41 -20.97
C CYS A 314 -4.81 18.44 -21.50
N LEU A 315 -5.94 18.27 -20.79
CA LEU A 315 -7.05 17.44 -21.22
C LEU A 315 -8.02 18.22 -22.15
N PRO A 316 -8.60 17.56 -23.15
CA PRO A 316 -9.71 18.13 -23.91
C PRO A 316 -11.02 18.08 -23.13
N SER A 317 -12.06 18.73 -23.64
CA SER A 317 -13.42 18.53 -23.11
C SER A 317 -13.83 17.06 -23.21
N GLY A 318 -14.19 16.43 -22.08
CA GLY A 318 -14.48 15.00 -21.99
C GLY A 318 -13.25 14.12 -21.78
N GLY A 319 -12.07 14.72 -21.58
CA GLY A 319 -10.84 14.01 -21.16
C GLY A 319 -10.97 13.45 -19.75
N ILE A 320 -10.09 12.53 -19.40
CA ILE A 320 -10.13 11.77 -18.15
C ILE A 320 -8.91 12.08 -17.30
N LEU A 321 -9.11 12.47 -16.05
CA LEU A 321 -8.08 12.52 -15.02
C LEU A 321 -8.28 11.35 -14.05
N ALA A 322 -7.32 10.42 -13.98
CA ALA A 322 -7.22 9.41 -12.95
C ALA A 322 -6.18 9.88 -11.92
N THR A 323 -6.59 10.14 -10.68
CA THR A 323 -5.68 10.69 -9.68
C THR A 323 -5.76 9.95 -8.37
N TYR A 324 -4.61 9.77 -7.73
CA TYR A 324 -4.43 9.01 -6.50
C TYR A 324 -3.69 9.85 -5.46
N CYS A 325 -4.01 9.61 -4.20
CA CYS A 325 -3.33 10.26 -3.08
C CYS A 325 -3.06 9.25 -1.97
N ARG A 326 -1.79 9.05 -1.65
CA ARG A 326 -1.35 8.24 -0.50
C ARG A 326 -0.92 9.18 0.60
N SER A 327 -1.77 9.40 1.59
CA SER A 327 -1.51 10.38 2.63
C SER A 327 -2.05 9.95 3.98
N THR A 328 -1.28 10.23 5.02
CA THR A 328 -1.73 10.20 6.42
C THR A 328 -2.20 11.57 6.90
N GLU A 329 -1.93 12.63 6.12
CA GLU A 329 -2.22 14.03 6.47
C GLU A 329 -3.45 14.58 5.76
N MET A 330 -3.79 14.02 4.58
CA MET A 330 -4.91 14.46 3.75
C MET A 330 -6.02 13.41 3.77
N SER A 331 -7.20 13.75 4.29
CA SER A 331 -8.35 12.87 4.23
C SER A 331 -8.91 12.73 2.81
N ALA A 332 -9.65 11.66 2.53
CA ALA A 332 -10.30 11.46 1.23
C ALA A 332 -11.20 12.64 0.85
N ALA A 333 -11.99 13.17 1.78
CA ALA A 333 -12.84 14.34 1.55
C ALA A 333 -12.03 15.62 1.24
N ALA A 334 -10.87 15.81 1.89
CA ALA A 334 -9.99 16.95 1.61
C ALA A 334 -9.34 16.82 0.23
N PHE A 335 -8.97 15.61 -0.18
CA PHE A 335 -8.44 15.34 -1.52
C PHE A 335 -9.49 15.55 -2.61
N GLU A 336 -10.70 15.06 -2.43
CA GLU A 336 -11.82 15.29 -3.33
C GLU A 336 -12.12 16.77 -3.49
N ALA A 337 -12.14 17.53 -2.38
CA ALA A 337 -12.32 18.98 -2.41
C ALA A 337 -11.20 19.72 -3.16
N LEU A 338 -9.94 19.26 -3.03
CA LEU A 338 -8.80 19.81 -3.76
C LEU A 338 -8.95 19.59 -5.27
N VAL A 339 -9.30 18.37 -5.69
CA VAL A 339 -9.51 18.05 -7.12
C VAL A 339 -10.69 18.86 -7.67
N GLY A 340 -11.78 18.99 -6.91
CA GLY A 340 -12.93 19.84 -7.27
C GLY A 340 -12.57 21.32 -7.39
N GLU A 341 -11.70 21.85 -6.52
CA GLU A 341 -11.17 23.22 -6.60
C GLU A 341 -10.35 23.43 -7.87
N ALA A 342 -9.44 22.50 -8.19
CA ALA A 342 -8.65 22.55 -9.41
C ALA A 342 -9.56 22.58 -10.66
N ALA A 343 -10.56 21.69 -10.71
CA ALA A 343 -11.52 21.66 -11.81
C ALA A 343 -12.38 22.94 -11.92
N GLY A 344 -12.71 23.58 -10.81
CA GLY A 344 -13.48 24.81 -10.79
C GLY A 344 -12.72 26.06 -11.26
N ARG A 345 -11.37 25.96 -11.37
CA ARG A 345 -10.50 27.06 -11.85
C ARG A 345 -10.20 26.96 -13.34
N MET A 346 -10.55 25.85 -13.96
CA MET A 346 -10.38 25.57 -15.41
C MET A 346 -11.63 26.03 -16.19
#